data_2ddcf0f0d8ff9470b75f653508f6d792
#
_entry.id   2ddcf0f0d8ff9470b75f653508f6d792
#
_cell.length_a   1.000
_cell.length_b   1.000
_cell.length_c   1.000
_cell.angle_alpha   90.00
_cell.angle_beta   90.00
_cell.angle_gamma   90.00
#
_symmetry.space_group_name_H-M   'P 1'
#
loop_
_entity.id
_entity.type
_entity.pdbx_description
1 polymer ?
#
loop_
_entity_poly.entity_id
_entity_poly.type
_entity_poly.pdbx_seq_one_letter_code
_entity_poly.pdbx_strand_id
1 'polypeptide(L)'
;MRIKRFSALFLTIGLVLALAVGCATTKPAEDTAKAASQTDWKFHDIVDVNFVMQNISVPMAEDVMIIDARPKRAKYNKGHIPGAVSIPDSKFDKMTAQLPASKDALLIFYCGGPT
;
A
#
# COMPACT_ATOMS: atom_id res chain seq x y z
N MET A 1 57.87 36.75 28.14
CA MET A 1 57.43 38.15 28.31
C MET A 1 55.90 38.12 28.50
N ARG A 2 55.47 38.40 29.71
CA ARG A 2 54.13 38.62 30.29
C ARG A 2 52.88 38.13 29.58
N ILE A 3 52.43 36.98 30.04
CA ILE A 3 51.09 36.45 29.89
C ILE A 3 50.19 37.14 30.92
N LYS A 4 49.25 37.94 30.49
CA LYS A 4 48.22 38.51 31.37
C LYS A 4 47.05 37.54 31.48
N ARG A 5 46.85 37.07 32.74
CA ARG A 5 45.71 36.38 33.24
C ARG A 5 44.46 37.28 33.20
N PHE A 6 43.43 36.91 32.46
CA PHE A 6 42.05 37.37 32.63
C PHE A 6 41.23 36.12 32.77
N SER A 7 41.08 35.73 33.92
CA SER A 7 40.01 35.96 34.87
C SER A 7 38.75 35.19 34.54
N ALA A 8 38.68 34.09 35.19
CA ALA A 8 37.52 33.22 35.37
C ALA A 8 36.40 33.98 36.09
N LEU A 9 35.44 34.51 35.36
CA LEU A 9 34.22 35.09 35.96
C LEU A 9 32.97 35.06 35.04
N PHE A 10 32.89 34.18 34.04
CA PHE A 10 31.68 34.05 33.24
C PHE A 10 31.19 32.63 33.13
N LEU A 11 31.41 31.79 34.15
CA LEU A 11 31.04 30.37 34.11
C LEU A 11 29.87 30.04 35.03
N THR A 12 29.00 30.95 35.36
CA THR A 12 27.90 30.62 36.30
C THR A 12 26.50 31.08 35.94
N ILE A 13 26.27 31.59 34.74
CA ILE A 13 24.91 32.04 34.32
C ILE A 13 24.30 31.22 33.13
N GLY A 14 24.97 30.17 32.69
CA GLY A 14 24.51 29.35 31.55
C GLY A 14 23.80 28.06 31.87
N LEU A 15 23.47 27.74 33.13
CA LEU A 15 23.04 26.38 33.48
C LEU A 15 21.60 26.27 34.03
N VAL A 16 20.70 27.13 33.71
CA VAL A 16 19.32 27.02 34.23
C VAL A 16 18.24 27.10 33.16
N LEU A 17 18.55 27.08 31.85
CA LEU A 17 17.51 27.20 30.83
C LEU A 17 17.46 26.05 29.82
N ALA A 18 17.74 24.81 30.24
CA ALA A 18 17.72 23.64 29.36
C ALA A 18 16.94 22.44 29.95
N LEU A 19 15.75 22.68 30.51
CA LEU A 19 14.87 21.60 30.96
C LEU A 19 13.42 21.85 30.53
N ALA A 20 13.20 22.07 29.24
CA ALA A 20 11.88 21.99 28.65
C ALA A 20 11.96 21.56 27.17
N VAL A 21 12.69 20.47 26.91
CA VAL A 21 12.47 19.73 25.67
C VAL A 21 11.52 18.61 26.03
N GLY A 22 10.23 18.90 25.89
CA GLY A 22 9.20 17.89 25.89
C GLY A 22 9.51 16.84 24.84
N CYS A 23 9.56 15.59 25.23
CA CYS A 23 9.53 14.46 24.32
C CYS A 23 8.24 14.53 23.48
N ALA A 24 8.29 15.19 22.34
CA ALA A 24 7.37 14.91 21.27
C ALA A 24 7.78 13.54 20.73
N THR A 25 7.16 12.48 21.26
CA THR A 25 7.12 11.18 20.61
C THR A 25 6.40 11.38 19.26
N THR A 26 7.17 11.63 18.23
CA THR A 26 6.72 11.49 16.85
C THR A 26 6.40 10.00 16.65
N LYS A 27 5.14 9.66 16.83
CA LYS A 27 4.58 8.39 16.38
C LYS A 27 4.92 8.26 14.89
N PRO A 28 5.49 7.12 14.44
CA PRO A 28 5.78 6.94 13.02
C PRO A 28 4.50 7.09 12.22
N ALA A 29 4.59 7.81 11.12
CA ALA A 29 3.48 8.07 10.19
C ALA A 29 3.11 6.84 9.34
N GLU A 30 3.25 5.64 9.86
CA GLU A 30 3.06 4.39 9.12
C GLU A 30 1.60 3.94 9.07
N ASP A 31 0.78 4.38 10.04
CA ASP A 31 -0.64 3.98 10.09
C ASP A 31 -1.56 4.83 9.20
N THR A 32 -1.12 6.02 8.77
CA THR A 32 -1.97 6.90 7.96
C THR A 32 -1.96 6.52 6.47
N ALA A 33 -0.87 5.92 5.98
CA ALA A 33 -0.77 5.48 4.58
C ALA A 33 -1.63 4.24 4.29
N LYS A 34 -1.83 3.36 5.27
CA LYS A 34 -2.64 2.15 5.11
C LYS A 34 -4.14 2.44 5.12
N ALA A 35 -4.57 3.42 5.88
CA ALA A 35 -5.99 3.81 5.95
C ALA A 35 -6.44 4.57 4.68
N ALA A 36 -5.60 5.41 4.08
CA ALA A 36 -5.93 6.15 2.86
C ALA A 36 -6.04 5.24 1.63
N SER A 37 -5.32 4.10 1.62
CA SER A 37 -5.35 3.17 0.49
C SER A 37 -6.64 2.33 0.39
N GLN A 38 -7.40 2.19 1.46
CA GLN A 38 -8.59 1.33 1.49
C GLN A 38 -9.89 2.05 1.12
N THR A 39 -9.92 3.38 1.11
CA THR A 39 -11.15 4.14 0.91
C THR A 39 -11.44 4.55 -0.53
N ASP A 40 -10.47 4.40 -1.45
CA ASP A 40 -10.61 4.87 -2.84
C ASP A 40 -11.12 3.81 -3.82
N TRP A 41 -11.14 2.53 -3.46
CA TRP A 41 -11.67 1.48 -4.31
C TRP A 41 -13.20 1.45 -4.21
N LYS A 42 -13.86 1.63 -5.34
CA LYS A 42 -15.32 1.55 -5.43
C LYS A 42 -15.71 0.20 -6.04
N PHE A 43 -16.53 -0.56 -5.33
CA PHE A 43 -17.25 -1.66 -5.94
C PHE A 43 -18.34 -1.07 -6.85
N HIS A 44 -18.30 -1.45 -8.12
CA HIS A 44 -19.24 -0.92 -9.10
C HIS A 44 -20.42 -1.85 -9.31
N ASP A 45 -20.17 -3.09 -9.77
CA ASP A 45 -21.25 -4.01 -10.07
C ASP A 45 -20.75 -5.46 -10.28
N ILE A 46 -21.70 -6.38 -10.40
CA ILE A 46 -21.47 -7.75 -10.87
C ILE A 46 -21.67 -7.73 -12.38
N VAL A 47 -20.62 -8.12 -13.11
CA VAL A 47 -20.61 -8.10 -14.57
C VAL A 47 -20.80 -9.49 -15.13
N ASP A 48 -21.34 -9.57 -16.34
CA ASP A 48 -21.54 -10.84 -17.05
C ASP A 48 -20.28 -11.27 -17.84
N VAL A 49 -20.35 -12.46 -18.41
CA VAL A 49 -19.26 -13.04 -19.18
C VAL A 49 -18.93 -12.22 -20.43
N ASN A 50 -19.92 -11.56 -21.05
CA ASN A 50 -19.69 -10.77 -22.26
C ASN A 50 -18.85 -9.55 -21.96
N PHE A 51 -19.12 -8.87 -20.83
CA PHE A 51 -18.29 -7.76 -20.36
C PHE A 51 -16.85 -8.21 -20.14
N VAL A 52 -16.65 -9.36 -19.47
CA VAL A 52 -15.30 -9.90 -19.25
C VAL A 52 -14.61 -10.18 -20.58
N MET A 53 -15.29 -10.83 -21.52
CA MET A 53 -14.72 -11.17 -22.82
C MET A 53 -14.31 -9.95 -23.65
N GLN A 54 -15.05 -8.85 -23.54
CA GLN A 54 -14.71 -7.59 -24.23
C GLN A 54 -13.46 -6.92 -23.67
N ASN A 55 -13.11 -7.22 -22.41
CA ASN A 55 -11.95 -6.65 -21.72
C ASN A 55 -10.75 -7.60 -21.67
N ILE A 56 -10.85 -8.81 -22.25
CA ILE A 56 -9.70 -9.73 -22.37
C ILE A 56 -8.87 -9.32 -23.58
N SER A 57 -7.58 -9.11 -23.36
CA SER A 57 -6.57 -8.99 -24.41
C SER A 57 -5.29 -9.74 -23.99
N VAL A 58 -4.47 -10.14 -24.97
CA VAL A 58 -3.18 -10.77 -24.70
C VAL A 58 -2.15 -10.10 -25.60
N PRO A 59 -1.26 -9.26 -25.05
CA PRO A 59 -1.14 -8.90 -23.60
C PRO A 59 -2.35 -8.12 -23.10
N MET A 60 -2.56 -8.17 -21.78
CA MET A 60 -3.62 -7.39 -21.12
C MET A 60 -3.36 -5.88 -21.26
N ALA A 61 -4.41 -5.09 -21.43
CA ALA A 61 -4.29 -3.63 -21.42
C ALA A 61 -3.77 -3.12 -20.07
N GLU A 62 -2.99 -2.05 -20.07
CA GLU A 62 -2.31 -1.53 -18.86
C GLU A 62 -3.29 -1.04 -17.77
N ASP A 63 -4.47 -0.63 -18.19
CA ASP A 63 -5.54 -0.11 -17.33
C ASP A 63 -6.60 -1.18 -16.97
N VAL A 64 -6.39 -2.45 -17.35
CA VAL A 64 -7.29 -3.56 -17.04
C VAL A 64 -6.54 -4.68 -16.34
N MET A 65 -7.09 -5.19 -15.24
CA MET A 65 -6.56 -6.38 -14.58
C MET A 65 -7.70 -7.35 -14.25
N ILE A 66 -7.59 -8.58 -14.72
CA ILE A 66 -8.49 -9.67 -14.34
C ILE A 66 -7.82 -10.48 -13.23
N ILE A 67 -8.52 -10.66 -12.12
CA ILE A 67 -7.98 -11.25 -10.90
C ILE A 67 -8.73 -12.54 -10.58
N ASP A 68 -8.00 -13.64 -10.53
CA ASP A 68 -8.50 -14.92 -10.05
C ASP A 68 -8.32 -15.02 -8.54
N ALA A 69 -9.40 -14.90 -7.80
CA ALA A 69 -9.41 -14.97 -6.35
C ALA A 69 -9.42 -16.41 -5.81
N ARG A 70 -9.48 -17.42 -6.69
CA ARG A 70 -9.50 -18.83 -6.31
C ARG A 70 -8.13 -19.32 -5.83
N PRO A 71 -8.07 -20.43 -5.06
CA PRO A 71 -6.80 -21.03 -4.64
C PRO A 71 -5.89 -21.37 -5.83
N LYS A 72 -4.66 -20.84 -5.83
CA LYS A 72 -3.74 -20.96 -6.97
C LYS A 72 -3.49 -22.41 -7.39
N ARG A 73 -3.12 -23.27 -6.45
CA ARG A 73 -2.78 -24.68 -6.75
C ARG A 73 -3.98 -25.50 -7.20
N ALA A 74 -5.13 -25.30 -6.53
CA ALA A 74 -6.29 -26.14 -6.72
C ALA A 74 -7.15 -25.73 -7.94
N LYS A 75 -7.09 -24.47 -8.34
CA LYS A 75 -7.97 -23.89 -9.36
C LYS A 75 -7.21 -23.15 -10.46
N TYR A 76 -6.47 -22.09 -10.14
CA TYR A 76 -5.79 -21.26 -11.15
C TYR A 76 -4.86 -22.07 -12.05
N ASN A 77 -4.00 -22.92 -11.47
CA ASN A 77 -3.05 -23.74 -12.22
C ASN A 77 -3.71 -24.79 -13.12
N LYS A 78 -4.98 -25.12 -12.87
CA LYS A 78 -5.74 -26.07 -13.70
C LYS A 78 -6.46 -25.43 -14.87
N GLY A 79 -6.71 -24.14 -14.76
CA GLY A 79 -7.35 -23.36 -15.80
C GLY A 79 -7.83 -22.01 -15.25
N HIS A 80 -7.53 -20.94 -15.97
CA HIS A 80 -7.88 -19.56 -15.64
C HIS A 80 -8.18 -18.77 -16.90
N ILE A 81 -8.79 -17.62 -16.77
CA ILE A 81 -9.04 -16.70 -17.89
C ILE A 81 -7.69 -16.21 -18.44
N PRO A 82 -7.48 -16.24 -19.76
CA PRO A 82 -6.25 -15.76 -20.37
C PRO A 82 -5.89 -14.34 -19.89
N GLY A 83 -4.63 -14.15 -19.46
CA GLY A 83 -4.14 -12.89 -18.92
C GLY A 83 -4.52 -12.60 -17.46
N ALA A 84 -5.36 -13.41 -16.83
CA ALA A 84 -5.71 -13.22 -15.42
C ALA A 84 -4.52 -13.44 -14.48
N VAL A 85 -4.46 -12.64 -13.43
CA VAL A 85 -3.45 -12.74 -12.36
C VAL A 85 -4.04 -13.48 -11.16
N SER A 86 -3.27 -14.40 -10.57
CA SER A 86 -3.72 -15.14 -9.39
C SER A 86 -3.45 -14.35 -8.12
N ILE A 87 -4.49 -13.80 -7.53
CA ILE A 87 -4.48 -13.16 -6.21
C ILE A 87 -5.55 -13.84 -5.34
N PRO A 88 -5.24 -14.97 -4.69
CA PRO A 88 -6.20 -15.66 -3.85
C PRO A 88 -6.73 -14.76 -2.73
N ASP A 89 -8.03 -14.85 -2.44
CA ASP A 89 -8.70 -14.08 -1.39
C ASP A 89 -7.97 -14.14 -0.05
N SER A 90 -7.55 -15.32 0.35
CA SER A 90 -6.79 -15.54 1.60
C SER A 90 -5.41 -14.87 1.66
N LYS A 91 -4.93 -14.34 0.55
CA LYS A 91 -3.63 -13.68 0.43
C LYS A 91 -3.73 -12.25 -0.11
N PHE A 92 -4.92 -11.77 -0.34
CA PHE A 92 -5.16 -10.48 -1.00
C PHE A 92 -4.37 -9.35 -0.34
N ASP A 93 -4.46 -9.19 0.98
CA ASP A 93 -3.77 -8.12 1.72
C ASP A 93 -2.26 -8.11 1.54
N LYS A 94 -1.66 -9.29 1.30
CA LYS A 94 -0.21 -9.44 1.09
C LYS A 94 0.21 -9.22 -0.36
N MET A 95 -0.74 -9.19 -1.28
CA MET A 95 -0.49 -9.14 -2.72
C MET A 95 -1.01 -7.84 -3.37
N THR A 96 -1.48 -6.89 -2.60
CA THR A 96 -1.98 -5.58 -3.07
C THR A 96 -0.96 -4.79 -3.88
N ALA A 97 0.33 -5.02 -3.67
CA ALA A 97 1.40 -4.42 -4.48
C ALA A 97 1.39 -4.87 -5.96
N GLN A 98 0.64 -5.93 -6.30
CA GLN A 98 0.47 -6.39 -7.68
C GLN A 98 -0.67 -5.68 -8.41
N LEU A 99 -1.49 -4.91 -7.70
CA LEU A 99 -2.56 -4.13 -8.31
C LEU A 99 -1.97 -2.95 -9.09
N PRO A 100 -2.65 -2.49 -10.16
CA PRO A 100 -2.25 -1.30 -10.88
C PRO A 100 -2.10 -0.09 -9.97
N ALA A 101 -1.12 0.76 -10.25
CA ALA A 101 -0.93 2.00 -9.50
C ALA A 101 -2.05 3.02 -9.76
N SER A 102 -2.63 2.99 -10.97
CA SER A 102 -3.77 3.83 -11.32
C SER A 102 -5.02 3.41 -10.55
N LYS A 103 -5.68 4.38 -9.92
CA LYS A 103 -6.97 4.18 -9.25
C LYS A 103 -8.16 4.09 -10.21
N ASP A 104 -7.94 4.49 -11.46
CA ASP A 104 -8.95 4.42 -12.53
C ASP A 104 -8.89 3.11 -13.31
N ALA A 105 -7.94 2.22 -12.97
CA ALA A 105 -7.81 0.93 -13.62
C ALA A 105 -9.04 0.05 -13.35
N LEU A 106 -9.50 -0.64 -14.38
CA LEU A 106 -10.59 -1.60 -14.29
C LEU A 106 -10.09 -2.90 -13.66
N LEU A 107 -10.58 -3.24 -12.48
CA LEU A 107 -10.31 -4.51 -11.82
C LEU A 107 -11.51 -5.44 -11.91
N ILE A 108 -11.33 -6.58 -12.52
CA ILE A 108 -12.36 -7.62 -12.65
C ILE A 108 -11.95 -8.81 -11.79
N PHE A 109 -12.69 -9.07 -10.72
CA PHE A 109 -12.47 -10.21 -9.85
C PHE A 109 -13.41 -11.35 -10.20
N TYR A 110 -12.90 -12.58 -10.22
CA TYR A 110 -13.75 -13.75 -10.31
C TYR A 110 -13.33 -14.83 -9.30
N CYS A 111 -14.31 -15.62 -8.90
CA CYS A 111 -14.15 -16.72 -7.95
C CYS A 111 -14.85 -17.98 -8.45
N GLY A 112 -15.06 -18.99 -7.58
CA GLY A 112 -15.69 -20.27 -7.93
C GLY A 112 -17.21 -20.24 -8.08
N GLY A 113 -17.83 -19.09 -7.96
CA GLY A 113 -19.29 -18.91 -7.93
C GLY A 113 -19.82 -18.72 -6.50
N PRO A 114 -21.08 -18.37 -6.36
CA PRO A 114 -21.71 -18.28 -5.05
C PRO A 114 -21.70 -19.67 -4.39
N THR A 115 -21.24 -19.74 -3.15
CA THR A 115 -21.25 -20.92 -2.30
C THR A 115 -22.52 -20.93 -1.46
#